data_21f591c9404077c8471b14818ac9f8ab
#
_entry.id   21f591c9404077c8471b14818ac9f8ab
#
_cell.length_a   1.000
_cell.length_b   1.000
_cell.length_c   1.000
_cell.angle_alpha   90.00
_cell.angle_beta   90.00
_cell.angle_gamma   90.00
#
_symmetry.space_group_name_H-M   'P 1'
#
loop_
_entity.id
_entity.type
_entity.pdbx_description
1 polymer ?
#
loop_
_entity_poly.entity_id
_entity_poly.type
_entity_poly.pdbx_seq_one_letter_code
_entity_poly.pdbx_strand_id
1 'polypeptide(L)'
;MDILIAQEKNIHQQLEAKKADLENLLTTIKEENYRREYTPSLWPTDSYDVTSSYGGRVNPFDGYSSDWHPGVDIANNYGAPVYASASGVVLQSGWYGGYGRYIKLGHDFGFTTAYGHMSSLVVSAGQYVEKGEIIGYVGSSGYSTGPHLHFEVMQYGEQVNPSQYM
;
A
#
# COMPACT_ATOMS: atom_id res chain seq x y z
N MET A 1 -15.99 6.59 -60.63
CA MET A 1 -14.64 6.84 -60.03
C MET A 1 -14.76 7.63 -58.73
N ASP A 2 -15.59 8.65 -58.64
CA ASP A 2 -15.72 9.54 -57.51
C ASP A 2 -16.24 8.91 -56.21
N ILE A 3 -17.16 7.91 -56.32
CA ILE A 3 -17.74 7.21 -55.16
C ILE A 3 -16.69 6.36 -54.42
N LEU A 4 -15.80 5.69 -55.18
CA LEU A 4 -14.75 4.84 -54.58
C LEU A 4 -13.70 5.69 -53.87
N ILE A 5 -13.34 6.83 -54.44
CA ILE A 5 -12.41 7.80 -53.85
C ILE A 5 -13.01 8.39 -52.53
N ALA A 6 -14.30 8.71 -52.55
CA ALA A 6 -14.99 9.20 -51.34
C ALA A 6 -15.06 8.13 -50.23
N GLN A 7 -15.30 6.86 -50.62
CA GLN A 7 -15.30 5.75 -49.66
C GLN A 7 -13.92 5.51 -49.06
N GLU A 8 -12.86 5.49 -49.90
CA GLU A 8 -11.49 5.33 -49.41
C GLU A 8 -11.10 6.46 -48.42
N LYS A 9 -11.42 7.70 -48.75
CA LYS A 9 -11.16 8.83 -47.87
C LYS A 9 -11.91 8.69 -46.53
N ASN A 10 -13.17 8.26 -46.55
CA ASN A 10 -13.95 8.04 -45.35
C ASN A 10 -13.37 6.93 -44.47
N ILE A 11 -12.98 5.80 -45.08
CA ILE A 11 -12.34 4.68 -44.36
C ILE A 11 -11.02 5.13 -43.75
N HIS A 12 -10.22 5.92 -44.48
CA HIS A 12 -8.96 6.43 -43.93
C HIS A 12 -9.18 7.37 -42.74
N GLN A 13 -10.16 8.28 -42.84
CA GLN A 13 -10.52 9.13 -41.70
C GLN A 13 -11.00 8.35 -40.48
N GLN A 14 -11.82 7.31 -40.67
CA GLN A 14 -12.27 6.43 -39.58
C GLN A 14 -11.14 5.64 -38.96
N LEU A 15 -10.16 5.21 -39.77
CA LEU A 15 -9.00 4.49 -39.30
C LEU A 15 -8.11 5.39 -38.42
N GLU A 16 -7.84 6.61 -38.88
CA GLU A 16 -7.04 7.58 -38.08
C GLU A 16 -7.75 7.97 -36.78
N ALA A 17 -9.06 8.18 -36.81
CA ALA A 17 -9.84 8.44 -35.59
C ALA A 17 -9.75 7.27 -34.59
N LYS A 18 -9.95 6.03 -35.04
CA LYS A 18 -9.82 4.85 -34.18
C LYS A 18 -8.41 4.64 -33.64
N LYS A 19 -7.41 4.97 -34.44
CA LYS A 19 -6.01 4.91 -33.98
C LYS A 19 -5.76 5.90 -32.85
N ALA A 20 -6.22 7.14 -32.99
CA ALA A 20 -6.12 8.14 -31.93
C ALA A 20 -6.86 7.72 -30.64
N ASP A 21 -8.07 7.16 -30.78
CA ASP A 21 -8.83 6.63 -29.63
C ASP A 21 -8.09 5.51 -28.92
N LEU A 22 -7.45 4.61 -29.69
CA LEU A 22 -6.67 3.51 -29.13
C LEU A 22 -5.42 4.00 -28.40
N GLU A 23 -4.72 5.00 -28.95
CA GLU A 23 -3.56 5.61 -28.29
C GLU A 23 -3.94 6.30 -26.98
N ASN A 24 -5.07 7.01 -26.94
CA ASN A 24 -5.61 7.62 -25.73
C ASN A 24 -5.96 6.55 -24.68
N LEU A 25 -6.63 5.48 -25.10
CA LEU A 25 -6.99 4.36 -24.20
C LEU A 25 -5.74 3.70 -23.61
N LEU A 26 -4.72 3.46 -24.43
CA LEU A 26 -3.45 2.89 -23.97
C LEU A 26 -2.76 3.80 -22.94
N THR A 27 -2.81 5.11 -23.13
CA THR A 27 -2.26 6.07 -22.18
C THR A 27 -3.01 6.01 -20.85
N THR A 28 -4.34 6.04 -20.90
CA THR A 28 -5.18 5.93 -19.69
C THR A 28 -4.92 4.63 -18.93
N ILE A 29 -4.84 3.49 -19.63
CA ILE A 29 -4.54 2.18 -18.99
C ILE A 29 -3.16 2.20 -18.31
N LYS A 30 -2.15 2.81 -18.94
CA LYS A 30 -0.80 2.93 -18.34
C LYS A 30 -0.83 3.78 -17.07
N GLU A 31 -1.53 4.90 -17.09
CA GLU A 31 -1.67 5.80 -15.95
C GLU A 31 -2.42 5.13 -14.80
N GLU A 32 -3.49 4.41 -15.09
CA GLU A 32 -4.26 3.65 -14.09
C GLU A 32 -3.43 2.51 -13.47
N ASN A 33 -2.68 1.76 -14.30
CA ASN A 33 -1.80 0.71 -13.82
C ASN A 33 -0.69 1.27 -12.94
N TYR A 34 -0.07 2.39 -13.35
CA TYR A 34 0.94 3.08 -12.56
C TYR A 34 0.35 3.53 -11.21
N ARG A 35 -0.82 4.17 -11.22
CA ARG A 35 -1.51 4.59 -9.99
C ARG A 35 -1.80 3.41 -9.07
N ARG A 36 -2.29 2.29 -9.61
CA ARG A 36 -2.59 1.07 -8.84
C ARG A 36 -1.34 0.48 -8.21
N GLU A 37 -0.22 0.51 -8.90
CA GLU A 37 1.07 -0.01 -8.43
C GLU A 37 1.62 0.79 -7.25
N TYR A 38 1.54 2.11 -7.34
CA TYR A 38 2.16 3.04 -6.38
C TYR A 38 1.19 3.62 -5.34
N THR A 39 -0.07 3.19 -5.33
CA THR A 39 -1.03 3.52 -4.27
C THR A 39 -1.24 2.30 -3.38
N PRO A 40 -1.22 2.46 -2.04
CA PRO A 40 -1.52 1.36 -1.13
C PRO A 40 -2.90 0.76 -1.44
N SER A 41 -2.97 -0.55 -1.67
CA SER A 41 -4.22 -1.26 -1.96
C SER A 41 -4.06 -2.79 -1.86
N LEU A 42 -2.90 -3.27 -1.40
CA LEU A 42 -2.69 -4.66 -1.09
C LEU A 42 -2.73 -4.86 0.42
N TRP A 43 -3.48 -5.86 0.85
CA TRP A 43 -3.51 -6.31 2.25
C TRP A 43 -2.10 -6.71 2.71
N PRO A 44 -1.60 -6.16 3.85
CA PRO A 44 -0.16 -6.22 4.17
C PRO A 44 0.30 -7.56 4.79
N THR A 45 -0.59 -8.52 4.98
CA THR A 45 -0.30 -9.86 5.50
C THR A 45 -1.36 -10.85 5.03
N ASP A 46 -1.21 -12.13 5.29
CA ASP A 46 -2.13 -13.20 4.86
C ASP A 46 -3.29 -13.48 5.86
N SER A 47 -3.39 -12.70 6.94
CA SER A 47 -4.53 -12.71 7.87
C SER A 47 -5.43 -11.50 7.65
N TYR A 48 -6.74 -11.69 7.81
CA TYR A 48 -7.76 -10.62 7.73
C TYR A 48 -8.39 -10.31 9.10
N ASP A 49 -7.80 -10.81 10.21
CA ASP A 49 -8.29 -10.63 11.57
C ASP A 49 -7.83 -9.27 12.15
N VAL A 50 -8.65 -8.25 11.96
CA VAL A 50 -8.41 -6.90 12.52
C VAL A 50 -8.83 -6.89 13.98
N THR A 51 -7.86 -6.87 14.88
CA THR A 51 -8.07 -6.87 16.34
C THR A 51 -8.18 -5.47 16.94
N SER A 52 -7.65 -4.44 16.25
CA SER A 52 -7.78 -3.05 16.67
C SER A 52 -7.86 -2.13 15.46
N SER A 53 -8.92 -1.32 15.40
CA SER A 53 -9.17 -0.38 14.30
C SER A 53 -8.47 0.94 14.52
N TYR A 54 -8.31 1.70 13.41
CA TYR A 54 -7.86 3.08 13.42
C TYR A 54 -8.80 3.99 14.22
N GLY A 55 -8.24 4.93 14.98
CA GLY A 55 -8.98 5.97 15.68
C GLY A 55 -8.99 5.81 17.19
N GLY A 56 -10.00 6.38 17.84
CA GLY A 56 -10.13 6.34 19.30
C GLY A 56 -10.43 4.94 19.80
N ARG A 57 -9.68 4.49 20.80
CA ARG A 57 -9.87 3.18 21.46
C ARG A 57 -9.61 3.27 22.97
N VAL A 58 -9.96 2.20 23.69
CA VAL A 58 -9.46 1.98 25.06
C VAL A 58 -8.01 1.50 24.96
N ASN A 59 -7.14 2.05 25.80
CA ASN A 59 -5.73 1.66 25.86
C ASN A 59 -5.61 0.17 26.21
N PRO A 60 -4.95 -0.66 25.36
CA PRO A 60 -4.87 -2.09 25.55
C PRO A 60 -3.99 -2.51 26.75
N PHE A 61 -3.20 -1.60 27.32
CA PHE A 61 -2.28 -1.89 28.41
C PHE A 61 -2.85 -1.61 29.79
N ASP A 62 -3.72 -0.63 29.93
CA ASP A 62 -4.37 -0.31 31.22
C ASP A 62 -5.86 -0.70 31.25
N GLY A 63 -6.48 -0.82 30.09
CA GLY A 63 -7.87 -1.27 29.94
C GLY A 63 -8.94 -0.23 30.30
N TYR A 64 -8.56 1.04 30.58
CA TYR A 64 -9.52 2.08 30.98
C TYR A 64 -9.25 3.48 30.41
N SER A 65 -7.99 3.86 30.09
CA SER A 65 -7.70 5.18 29.52
C SER A 65 -8.02 5.22 28.03
N SER A 66 -8.33 6.42 27.52
CA SER A 66 -8.52 6.63 26.08
C SER A 66 -7.16 6.74 25.39
N ASP A 67 -7.05 6.10 24.21
CA ASP A 67 -5.88 6.11 23.36
C ASP A 67 -6.28 6.41 21.91
N TRP A 68 -5.37 6.96 21.14
CA TRP A 68 -5.53 7.14 19.69
C TRP A 68 -4.65 6.16 18.94
N HIS A 69 -5.29 5.31 18.13
CA HIS A 69 -4.61 4.31 17.33
C HIS A 69 -4.36 4.84 15.91
N PRO A 70 -3.09 5.08 15.51
CA PRO A 70 -2.77 5.70 14.24
C PRO A 70 -2.86 4.75 13.03
N GLY A 71 -3.17 3.48 13.28
CA GLY A 71 -3.22 2.44 12.26
C GLY A 71 -4.29 1.38 12.52
N VAL A 72 -4.06 0.20 12.02
CA VAL A 72 -4.82 -1.01 12.33
C VAL A 72 -3.89 -2.10 12.82
N ASP A 73 -4.34 -2.90 13.79
CA ASP A 73 -3.63 -4.09 14.25
C ASP A 73 -4.29 -5.33 13.66
N ILE A 74 -3.49 -6.14 12.96
CA ILE A 74 -3.94 -7.35 12.27
C ILE A 74 -3.28 -8.55 12.96
N ALA A 75 -4.07 -9.36 13.67
CA ALA A 75 -3.57 -10.56 14.32
C ALA A 75 -3.11 -11.58 13.27
N ASN A 76 -1.93 -12.16 13.49
CA ASN A 76 -1.41 -13.22 12.67
C ASN A 76 -0.38 -14.05 13.45
N ASN A 77 -0.04 -15.22 12.94
CA ASN A 77 0.99 -16.08 13.52
C ASN A 77 2.35 -15.38 13.53
N TYR A 78 3.11 -15.60 14.61
CA TYR A 78 4.50 -15.14 14.67
C TYR A 78 5.30 -15.75 13.52
N GLY A 79 5.99 -14.90 12.74
CA GLY A 79 6.74 -15.32 11.56
C GLY A 79 5.94 -15.39 10.25
N ALA A 80 4.63 -15.03 10.26
CA ALA A 80 3.86 -14.86 9.03
C ALA A 80 4.42 -13.73 8.15
N PRO A 81 4.31 -13.81 6.82
CA PRO A 81 4.89 -12.81 5.93
C PRO A 81 4.19 -11.46 6.04
N VAL A 82 4.98 -10.39 5.88
CA VAL A 82 4.50 -9.01 5.73
C VAL A 82 4.88 -8.51 4.34
N TYR A 83 3.89 -8.01 3.62
CA TYR A 83 4.02 -7.58 2.23
C TYR A 83 3.97 -6.06 2.11
N ALA A 84 4.71 -5.50 1.14
CA ALA A 84 4.58 -4.11 0.73
C ALA A 84 3.20 -3.87 0.11
N SER A 85 2.39 -2.96 0.67
CA SER A 85 1.03 -2.70 0.18
C SER A 85 0.98 -1.89 -1.11
N ALA A 86 2.10 -1.29 -1.52
CA ALA A 86 2.36 -0.65 -2.81
C ALA A 86 3.86 -0.67 -3.10
N SER A 87 4.23 -0.49 -4.36
CA SER A 87 5.63 -0.30 -4.78
C SER A 87 6.18 1.02 -4.25
N GLY A 88 7.48 1.04 -3.91
CA GLY A 88 8.09 2.24 -3.37
C GLY A 88 9.50 2.04 -2.84
N VAL A 89 9.98 3.03 -2.09
CA VAL A 89 11.33 3.04 -1.51
C VAL A 89 11.24 2.90 0.00
N VAL A 90 12.09 2.06 0.58
CA VAL A 90 12.24 1.90 2.03
C VAL A 90 12.84 3.19 2.61
N LEU A 91 12.05 3.97 3.33
CA LEU A 91 12.49 5.19 4.00
C LEU A 91 13.18 4.87 5.32
N GLN A 92 12.71 3.83 6.01
CA GLN A 92 13.25 3.39 7.29
C GLN A 92 13.09 1.88 7.44
N SER A 93 14.12 1.22 7.98
CA SER A 93 14.13 -0.19 8.37
C SER A 93 15.01 -0.35 9.59
N GLY A 94 14.43 -0.81 10.72
CA GLY A 94 15.16 -0.96 11.98
C GLY A 94 14.26 -0.89 13.21
N TRP A 95 14.87 -0.66 14.37
CA TRP A 95 14.12 -0.45 15.62
C TRP A 95 13.60 0.98 15.72
N TYR A 96 12.32 1.15 16.01
CA TYR A 96 11.69 2.46 16.15
C TYR A 96 10.77 2.53 17.38
N GLY A 97 11.33 2.94 18.52
CA GLY A 97 10.59 3.19 19.76
C GLY A 97 9.62 2.08 20.15
N GLY A 98 8.38 2.45 20.44
CA GLY A 98 7.29 1.53 20.79
C GLY A 98 6.85 0.59 19.66
N TYR A 99 7.09 0.94 18.40
CA TYR A 99 6.81 0.08 17.23
C TYR A 99 7.73 -1.15 17.13
N GLY A 100 8.84 -1.18 17.88
CA GLY A 100 9.80 -2.28 17.81
C GLY A 100 10.52 -2.33 16.47
N ARG A 101 10.61 -3.50 15.84
CA ARG A 101 11.11 -3.64 14.46
C ARG A 101 10.08 -3.09 13.51
N TYR A 102 10.53 -2.14 12.71
CA TYR A 102 9.68 -1.22 11.96
C TYR A 102 10.23 -0.99 10.56
N ILE A 103 9.31 -0.93 9.60
CA ILE A 103 9.58 -0.49 8.23
C ILE A 103 8.64 0.67 7.90
N LYS A 104 9.17 1.67 7.20
CA LYS A 104 8.38 2.73 6.55
C LYS A 104 8.73 2.77 5.07
N LEU A 105 7.71 2.69 4.22
CA LEU A 105 7.83 2.81 2.77
C LEU A 105 7.31 4.16 2.31
N GLY A 106 7.99 4.76 1.35
CA GLY A 106 7.52 5.93 0.60
C GLY A 106 7.03 5.50 -0.77
N HIS A 107 5.83 5.95 -1.12
CA HIS A 107 5.17 5.67 -2.39
C HIS A 107 4.92 6.97 -3.14
N ASP A 108 4.45 6.88 -4.39
CA ASP A 108 4.01 8.06 -5.13
C ASP A 108 2.67 8.61 -4.58
N PHE A 109 2.22 9.71 -5.18
CA PHE A 109 0.96 10.40 -4.83
C PHE A 109 0.86 10.84 -3.36
N GLY A 110 2.02 11.06 -2.69
CA GLY A 110 2.10 11.50 -1.31
C GLY A 110 1.79 10.43 -0.27
N PHE A 111 1.75 9.14 -0.66
CA PHE A 111 1.52 8.05 0.27
C PHE A 111 2.80 7.58 0.95
N THR A 112 2.66 7.19 2.21
CA THR A 112 3.61 6.35 2.94
C THR A 112 2.87 5.28 3.70
N THR A 113 3.48 4.10 3.86
CA THR A 113 2.98 3.02 4.71
C THR A 113 4.00 2.66 5.78
N ALA A 114 3.51 2.19 6.92
CA ALA A 114 4.35 1.79 8.03
C ALA A 114 3.90 0.43 8.59
N TYR A 115 4.89 -0.36 9.02
CA TYR A 115 4.73 -1.74 9.45
C TYR A 115 5.50 -1.92 10.76
N GLY A 116 4.79 -2.19 11.85
CA GLY A 116 5.33 -2.30 13.20
C GLY A 116 5.25 -3.70 13.81
N HIS A 117 5.89 -3.87 14.95
CA HIS A 117 5.95 -5.06 15.79
C HIS A 117 6.52 -6.31 15.13
N MET A 118 7.30 -6.13 14.06
CA MET A 118 7.84 -7.24 13.26
C MET A 118 8.83 -8.10 14.04
N SER A 119 8.96 -9.39 13.65
CA SER A 119 9.96 -10.32 14.20
C SER A 119 11.30 -10.22 13.50
N SER A 120 11.28 -9.93 12.19
CA SER A 120 12.48 -9.70 11.38
C SER A 120 12.17 -8.82 10.18
N LEU A 121 13.18 -8.11 9.70
CA LEU A 121 13.15 -7.21 8.56
C LEU A 121 14.07 -7.80 7.49
N VAL A 122 13.63 -7.83 6.22
CA VAL A 122 14.41 -8.41 5.11
C VAL A 122 14.81 -7.37 4.06
N VAL A 123 14.43 -6.11 4.29
CA VAL A 123 14.78 -4.97 3.42
C VAL A 123 15.52 -3.90 4.20
N SER A 124 16.29 -3.06 3.51
CA SER A 124 17.12 -1.99 4.09
C SER A 124 16.68 -0.62 3.57
N ALA A 125 16.92 0.44 4.37
CA ALA A 125 16.65 1.81 3.96
C ALA A 125 17.37 2.15 2.64
N GLY A 126 16.64 2.82 1.73
CA GLY A 126 17.08 3.13 0.37
C GLY A 126 16.77 2.04 -0.67
N GLN A 127 16.38 0.84 -0.26
CA GLN A 127 16.00 -0.24 -1.18
C GLN A 127 14.63 0.08 -1.82
N TYR A 128 14.50 -0.21 -3.13
CA TYR A 128 13.21 -0.24 -3.81
C TYR A 128 12.56 -1.61 -3.59
N VAL A 129 11.24 -1.62 -3.37
CA VAL A 129 10.43 -2.82 -3.23
C VAL A 129 9.22 -2.75 -4.16
N GLU A 130 8.83 -3.89 -4.70
CA GLU A 130 7.62 -4.02 -5.50
C GLU A 130 6.40 -4.29 -4.60
N LYS A 131 5.22 -3.89 -5.05
CA LYS A 131 3.96 -4.22 -4.40
C LYS A 131 3.81 -5.74 -4.25
N GLY A 132 3.53 -6.21 -3.05
CA GLY A 132 3.44 -7.64 -2.73
C GLY A 132 4.79 -8.30 -2.42
N GLU A 133 5.91 -7.58 -2.50
CA GLU A 133 7.20 -8.10 -2.06
C GLU A 133 7.20 -8.32 -0.53
N ILE A 134 7.81 -9.42 -0.07
CA ILE A 134 7.98 -9.69 1.36
C ILE A 134 9.04 -8.73 1.91
N ILE A 135 8.65 -7.88 2.85
CA ILE A 135 9.52 -6.90 3.50
C ILE A 135 9.98 -7.32 4.90
N GLY A 136 9.32 -8.32 5.48
CA GLY A 136 9.66 -8.87 6.78
C GLY A 136 8.59 -9.84 7.27
N TYR A 137 8.56 -10.08 8.57
CA TYR A 137 7.69 -11.08 9.16
C TYR A 137 7.01 -10.57 10.43
N VAL A 138 5.78 -10.99 10.66
CA VAL A 138 4.96 -10.66 11.84
C VAL A 138 5.67 -11.08 13.13
N GLY A 139 5.59 -10.26 14.15
CA GLY A 139 6.19 -10.50 15.45
C GLY A 139 5.35 -9.91 16.58
N SER A 140 6.03 -9.62 17.69
CA SER A 140 5.49 -8.93 18.86
C SER A 140 6.59 -8.08 19.50
N SER A 141 7.43 -7.44 18.67
CA SER A 141 8.53 -6.59 19.16
C SER A 141 8.03 -5.21 19.56
N GLY A 142 8.75 -4.56 20.47
CA GLY A 142 8.36 -3.25 20.99
C GLY A 142 7.20 -3.32 22.00
N TYR A 143 6.29 -2.35 21.94
CA TYR A 143 5.15 -2.24 22.85
C TYR A 143 3.94 -2.97 22.29
N SER A 144 3.88 -4.28 22.47
CA SER A 144 2.91 -5.20 21.90
C SER A 144 2.41 -6.20 22.92
N THR A 145 1.13 -6.55 22.87
CA THR A 145 0.48 -7.51 23.78
C THR A 145 0.49 -8.95 23.24
N GLY A 146 0.86 -9.15 21.97
CA GLY A 146 0.89 -10.47 21.31
C GLY A 146 1.23 -10.36 19.84
N PRO A 147 1.38 -11.48 19.11
CA PRO A 147 1.74 -11.48 17.71
C PRO A 147 0.68 -10.79 16.84
N HIS A 148 1.05 -9.70 16.19
CA HIS A 148 0.23 -8.96 15.22
C HIS A 148 1.11 -8.07 14.35
N LEU A 149 0.58 -7.61 13.23
CA LEU A 149 1.11 -6.52 12.42
C LEU A 149 0.38 -5.23 12.78
N HIS A 150 1.11 -4.20 13.19
CA HIS A 150 0.61 -2.84 13.23
C HIS A 150 0.85 -2.20 11.85
N PHE A 151 -0.21 -1.73 11.19
CA PHE A 151 -0.15 -1.17 9.84
C PHE A 151 -0.74 0.24 9.79
N GLU A 152 0.01 1.19 9.23
CA GLU A 152 -0.42 2.57 9.04
C GLU A 152 -0.37 2.96 7.57
N VAL A 153 -1.29 3.84 7.17
CA VAL A 153 -1.25 4.57 5.90
C VAL A 153 -1.27 6.06 6.22
N MET A 154 -0.36 6.79 5.58
CA MET A 154 -0.32 8.25 5.63
C MET A 154 -0.45 8.80 4.20
N GLN A 155 -1.16 9.90 4.07
CA GLN A 155 -1.24 10.65 2.81
C GLN A 155 -0.85 12.11 3.07
N TYR A 156 0.14 12.60 2.33
CA TYR A 156 0.73 13.94 2.52
C TYR A 156 1.19 14.22 3.96
N GLY A 157 1.65 13.16 4.67
CA GLY A 157 2.12 13.24 6.05
C GLY A 157 1.04 13.10 7.12
N GLU A 158 -0.24 13.12 6.74
CA GLU A 158 -1.38 12.93 7.65
C GLU A 158 -1.78 11.45 7.72
N GLN A 159 -1.99 10.94 8.92
CA GLN A 159 -2.48 9.59 9.13
C GLN A 159 -3.93 9.46 8.66
N VAL A 160 -4.22 8.46 7.85
CA VAL A 160 -5.54 8.15 7.32
C VAL A 160 -5.95 6.75 7.73
N ASN A 161 -7.26 6.48 7.70
CA ASN A 161 -7.77 5.14 8.05
C ASN A 161 -7.28 4.09 7.04
N PRO A 162 -6.42 3.14 7.43
CA PRO A 162 -5.87 2.14 6.52
C PRO A 162 -6.93 1.25 5.87
N SER A 163 -8.09 1.05 6.51
CA SER A 163 -9.17 0.19 5.98
C SER A 163 -9.77 0.70 4.67
N GLN A 164 -9.42 1.92 4.25
CA GLN A 164 -9.83 2.46 2.93
C GLN A 164 -8.86 2.06 1.80
N TYR A 165 -7.73 1.44 2.15
CA TYR A 165 -6.60 1.12 1.26
C TYR A 165 -6.19 -0.35 1.30
N MET A 166 -7.08 -1.22 1.81
CA MET A 166 -6.81 -2.65 1.98
C MET A 166 -7.89 -3.50 1.31
#